data_4eb392cf10d6e144855dcc9f3263e209
#
_entry.id   4eb392cf10d6e144855dcc9f3263e209
#
_cell.length_a   1.000
_cell.length_b   1.000
_cell.length_c   1.000
_cell.angle_alpha   90.00
_cell.angle_beta   90.00
_cell.angle_gamma   90.00
#
_symmetry.space_group_name_H-M   'P 1'
#
loop_
_entity.id
_entity.type
_entity.pdbx_description
1 polymer ?
#
loop_
_entity_poly.entity_id
_entity_poly.type
_entity_poly.pdbx_seq_one_letter_code
_entity_poly.pdbx_strand_id
1 'polypeptide(L)'
;MRDNMNYSVDQDPNRSLTFILYILYIVAIFSAGILAIIALVINYVKRGSVRGSIFESHFTWQIRTFWWYLIWNVIAFVPFIFLFFTGENATAFAGVALGASTFCVSVIGLSWVWIVYRAIKGIIRLNDNQPMYQ
;
A
#
# COMPACT_ATOMS: atom_id res chain seq x y z
N MET A 1 28.43 -15.76 -16.20
CA MET A 1 27.03 -15.54 -16.65
C MET A 1 26.12 -15.02 -15.55
N ARG A 2 26.04 -15.67 -14.39
CA ARG A 2 25.23 -15.18 -13.24
C ARG A 2 25.66 -13.79 -12.79
N ASP A 3 26.96 -13.53 -12.72
CA ASP A 3 27.48 -12.26 -12.22
C ASP A 3 27.15 -11.09 -13.16
N ASN A 4 27.12 -11.33 -14.47
CA ASN A 4 26.76 -10.30 -15.45
C ASN A 4 25.26 -9.96 -15.40
N MET A 5 24.40 -10.94 -15.12
CA MET A 5 22.96 -10.69 -14.97
C MET A 5 22.65 -9.89 -13.71
N ASN A 6 23.30 -10.23 -12.59
CA ASN A 6 23.14 -9.50 -11.34
C ASN A 6 23.62 -8.06 -11.48
N TYR A 7 24.75 -7.86 -12.13
CA TYR A 7 25.29 -6.52 -12.39
C TYR A 7 24.35 -5.65 -13.22
N SER A 8 23.74 -6.21 -14.25
CA SER A 8 22.79 -5.46 -15.10
C SER A 8 21.50 -5.11 -14.33
N VAL A 9 21.01 -5.99 -13.45
CA VAL A 9 19.83 -5.72 -12.62
C VAL A 9 20.14 -4.64 -11.59
N ASP A 10 21.32 -4.67 -10.98
CA ASP A 10 21.72 -3.66 -9.98
C ASP A 10 21.85 -2.25 -10.57
N GLN A 11 22.15 -2.15 -11.86
CA GLN A 11 22.29 -0.86 -12.56
C GLN A 11 21.02 -0.40 -13.27
N ASP A 12 19.96 -1.21 -13.26
CA ASP A 12 18.69 -0.84 -13.89
C ASP A 12 18.06 0.34 -13.14
N PRO A 13 17.72 1.46 -13.83
CA PRO A 13 17.07 2.60 -13.19
C PRO A 13 15.70 2.23 -12.59
N ASN A 14 15.04 1.19 -13.09
CA ASN A 14 13.77 0.72 -12.55
C ASN A 14 13.91 0.11 -11.15
N ARG A 15 15.11 -0.32 -10.77
CA ARG A 15 15.40 -0.80 -9.42
C ARG A 15 15.25 0.32 -8.39
N SER A 16 15.87 1.46 -8.66
CA SER A 16 15.75 2.64 -7.80
C SER A 16 14.31 3.14 -7.75
N LEU A 17 13.62 3.16 -8.89
CA LEU A 17 12.22 3.55 -8.95
C LEU A 17 11.34 2.61 -8.12
N THR A 18 11.53 1.30 -8.24
CA THR A 18 10.78 0.30 -7.47
C THR A 18 11.00 0.47 -5.97
N PHE A 19 12.25 0.71 -5.56
CA PHE A 19 12.59 0.98 -4.17
C PHE A 19 11.91 2.24 -3.64
N ILE A 20 11.96 3.34 -4.41
CA ILE A 20 11.30 4.60 -4.05
C ILE A 20 9.80 4.42 -3.90
N LEU A 21 9.16 3.63 -4.77
CA LEU A 21 7.73 3.35 -4.66
C LEU A 21 7.38 2.61 -3.38
N TYR A 22 8.20 1.65 -2.94
CA TYR A 22 8.01 1.01 -1.65
C TYR A 22 8.08 2.01 -0.48
N ILE A 23 9.05 2.93 -0.52
CA ILE A 23 9.18 3.98 0.50
C ILE A 23 7.96 4.89 0.50
N LEU A 24 7.45 5.28 -0.67
CA LEU A 24 6.23 6.10 -0.78
C LEU A 24 5.03 5.42 -0.13
N TYR A 25 4.87 4.10 -0.30
CA TYR A 25 3.79 3.37 0.34
C TYR A 25 3.94 3.33 1.87
N ILE A 26 5.16 3.18 2.38
CA ILE A 26 5.42 3.17 3.83
C ILE A 26 5.06 4.52 4.45
N VAL A 27 5.48 5.63 3.84
CA VAL A 27 5.29 6.97 4.38
C VAL A 27 3.92 7.57 4.02
N ALA A 28 3.11 6.86 3.25
CA ALA A 28 1.82 7.35 2.77
C ALA A 28 0.86 7.72 3.91
N ILE A 29 0.97 7.07 5.06
CA ILE A 29 0.11 7.35 6.22
C ILE A 29 0.27 8.81 6.70
N PHE A 30 1.48 9.38 6.59
CA PHE A 30 1.75 10.75 7.01
C PHE A 30 1.15 11.80 6.07
N SER A 31 0.73 11.39 4.87
CA SER A 31 0.09 12.26 3.88
C SER A 31 -1.38 11.93 3.66
N ALA A 32 -2.02 11.21 4.60
CA ALA A 32 -3.39 10.72 4.46
C ALA A 32 -3.61 9.91 3.16
N GLY A 33 -2.59 9.19 2.72
CA GLY A 33 -2.66 8.32 1.54
C GLY A 33 -2.32 8.99 0.21
N ILE A 34 -2.05 10.28 0.16
CA ILE A 34 -1.72 10.99 -1.09
C ILE A 34 -0.48 10.39 -1.75
N LEU A 35 0.56 10.10 -0.96
CA LEU A 35 1.78 9.49 -1.50
C LEU A 35 1.53 8.09 -2.07
N ALA A 36 0.59 7.33 -1.51
CA ALA A 36 0.21 6.04 -2.07
C ALA A 36 -0.48 6.19 -3.43
N ILE A 37 -1.31 7.22 -3.60
CA ILE A 37 -1.95 7.53 -4.89
C ILE A 37 -0.89 7.90 -5.93
N ILE A 38 0.08 8.74 -5.56
CA ILE A 38 1.19 9.11 -6.44
C ILE A 38 1.98 7.85 -6.83
N ALA A 39 2.30 6.99 -5.88
CA ALA A 39 2.99 5.74 -6.14
C ALA A 39 2.20 4.84 -7.09
N LEU A 40 0.89 4.74 -6.90
CA LEU A 40 0.00 3.97 -7.78
C LEU A 40 0.01 4.49 -9.21
N VAL A 41 -0.08 5.81 -9.39
CA VAL A 41 -0.02 6.44 -10.72
C VAL A 41 1.31 6.11 -11.40
N ILE A 42 2.42 6.23 -10.68
CA ILE A 42 3.74 5.88 -11.21
C ILE A 42 3.80 4.39 -11.58
N ASN A 43 3.25 3.50 -10.75
CA ASN A 43 3.18 2.07 -11.04
C ASN A 43 2.49 1.82 -12.39
N TYR A 44 1.34 2.43 -12.64
CA TYR A 44 0.60 2.24 -13.89
C TYR A 44 1.29 2.87 -15.09
N VAL A 45 1.82 4.09 -14.94
CA VAL A 45 2.50 4.81 -16.04
C VAL A 45 3.76 4.07 -16.48
N LYS A 46 4.53 3.54 -15.52
CA LYS A 46 5.81 2.86 -15.79
C LYS A 46 5.68 1.35 -15.96
N ARG A 47 4.47 0.80 -15.88
CA ARG A 47 4.25 -0.66 -15.95
C ARG A 47 4.81 -1.28 -17.22
N GLY A 48 4.69 -0.59 -18.36
CA GLY A 48 5.21 -1.09 -19.63
C GLY A 48 6.72 -1.21 -19.67
N SER A 49 7.43 -0.29 -18.98
CA SER A 49 8.90 -0.27 -18.97
C SER A 49 9.53 -1.40 -18.17
N VAL A 50 8.78 -2.03 -17.27
CA VAL A 50 9.27 -3.13 -16.40
C VAL A 50 8.85 -4.51 -16.88
N ARG A 51 8.14 -4.61 -18.00
CA ARG A 51 7.68 -5.88 -18.57
C ARG A 51 8.85 -6.82 -18.81
N GLY A 52 8.68 -8.09 -18.42
CA GLY A 52 9.68 -9.12 -18.59
C GLY A 52 10.85 -9.05 -17.62
N SER A 53 10.87 -8.08 -16.70
CA SER A 53 11.88 -7.97 -15.65
C SER A 53 11.32 -8.42 -14.30
N ILE A 54 12.20 -8.59 -13.31
CA ILE A 54 11.77 -8.88 -11.93
C ILE A 54 10.90 -7.76 -11.35
N PHE A 55 11.07 -6.53 -11.85
CA PHE A 55 10.32 -5.35 -11.39
C PHE A 55 8.84 -5.42 -11.76
N GLU A 56 8.47 -6.15 -12.79
CA GLU A 56 7.06 -6.37 -13.15
C GLU A 56 6.29 -7.01 -11.99
N SER A 57 6.86 -8.03 -11.36
CA SER A 57 6.26 -8.69 -10.20
C SER A 57 6.17 -7.75 -8.99
N HIS A 58 7.19 -6.92 -8.76
CA HIS A 58 7.18 -5.92 -7.70
C HIS A 58 6.08 -4.88 -7.92
N PHE A 59 5.91 -4.40 -9.14
CA PHE A 59 4.85 -3.46 -9.48
C PHE A 59 3.46 -4.08 -9.28
N THR A 60 3.27 -5.31 -9.69
CA THR A 60 2.01 -6.04 -9.44
C THR A 60 1.73 -6.17 -7.95
N TRP A 61 2.75 -6.49 -7.16
CA TRP A 61 2.66 -6.60 -5.71
C TRP A 61 2.26 -5.26 -5.07
N GLN A 62 2.88 -4.16 -5.50
CA GLN A 62 2.59 -2.81 -5.03
C GLN A 62 1.16 -2.39 -5.38
N ILE A 63 0.73 -2.59 -6.62
CA ILE A 63 -0.62 -2.27 -7.08
C ILE A 63 -1.67 -3.05 -6.28
N ARG A 64 -1.48 -4.34 -6.08
CA ARG A 64 -2.39 -5.17 -5.26
C ARG A 64 -2.43 -4.70 -3.82
N THR A 65 -1.29 -4.30 -3.26
CA THR A 65 -1.22 -3.75 -1.91
C THR A 65 -2.06 -2.50 -1.78
N PHE A 66 -1.98 -1.59 -2.76
CA PHE A 66 -2.79 -0.37 -2.75
C PHE A 66 -4.29 -0.68 -2.78
N TRP A 67 -4.75 -1.55 -3.66
CA TRP A 67 -6.17 -1.85 -3.78
C TRP A 67 -6.73 -2.52 -2.54
N TRP A 68 -6.01 -3.45 -1.92
CA TRP A 68 -6.41 -4.04 -0.64
C TRP A 68 -6.46 -3.01 0.48
N TYR A 69 -5.45 -2.13 0.53
CA TYR A 69 -5.43 -1.05 1.49
C TYR A 69 -6.63 -0.13 1.33
N LEU A 70 -6.97 0.24 0.10
CA LEU A 70 -8.15 1.06 -0.19
C LEU A 70 -9.43 0.39 0.29
N ILE A 71 -9.60 -0.90 0.01
CA ILE A 71 -10.78 -1.68 0.45
C ILE A 71 -10.90 -1.65 1.98
N TRP A 72 -9.81 -1.92 2.70
CA TRP A 72 -9.81 -1.90 4.15
C TRP A 72 -10.14 -0.52 4.71
N ASN A 73 -9.64 0.54 4.09
CA ASN A 73 -9.95 1.90 4.51
C ASN A 73 -11.41 2.27 4.25
N VAL A 74 -11.99 1.83 3.13
CA VAL A 74 -13.43 2.00 2.88
C VAL A 74 -14.24 1.27 3.96
N ILE A 75 -13.89 0.04 4.29
CA ILE A 75 -14.54 -0.73 5.36
C ILE A 75 -14.42 -0.02 6.71
N ALA A 76 -13.29 0.64 6.98
CA ALA A 76 -13.06 1.37 8.23
C ALA A 76 -14.09 2.48 8.47
N PHE A 77 -14.58 3.11 7.40
CA PHE A 77 -15.55 4.19 7.48
C PHE A 77 -17.01 3.73 7.47
N VAL A 78 -17.28 2.47 7.15
CA VAL A 78 -18.66 1.93 7.07
C VAL A 78 -19.46 2.14 8.37
N PRO A 79 -18.91 1.92 9.59
CA PRO A 79 -19.69 2.10 10.81
C PRO A 79 -20.21 3.51 11.03
N PHE A 80 -19.59 4.53 10.43
CA PHE A 80 -20.07 5.91 10.54
C PHE A 80 -21.44 6.12 9.90
N ILE A 81 -21.87 5.24 8.99
CA ILE A 81 -23.21 5.26 8.40
C ILE A 81 -24.29 5.14 9.47
N PHE A 82 -24.01 4.38 10.56
CA PHE A 82 -24.97 4.20 11.64
C PHE A 82 -25.29 5.49 12.41
N LEU A 83 -24.45 6.53 12.29
CA LEU A 83 -24.73 7.83 12.87
C LEU A 83 -26.02 8.46 12.32
N PHE A 84 -26.35 8.18 11.05
CA PHE A 84 -27.57 8.68 10.43
C PHE A 84 -28.84 8.06 11.02
N PHE A 85 -28.72 6.95 11.72
CA PHE A 85 -29.86 6.25 12.34
C PHE A 85 -30.04 6.54 13.82
N THR A 86 -29.21 7.40 14.42
CA THR A 86 -29.31 7.75 15.84
C THR A 86 -30.37 8.80 16.16
N GLY A 87 -30.85 9.51 15.13
CA GLY A 87 -31.84 10.58 15.29
C GLY A 87 -31.33 11.69 16.24
N GLU A 88 -32.24 12.14 17.13
CA GLU A 88 -31.92 13.16 18.13
C GLU A 88 -31.39 12.59 19.46
N ASN A 89 -31.17 11.27 19.53
CA ASN A 89 -30.67 10.62 20.74
C ASN A 89 -29.16 10.85 20.90
N ALA A 90 -28.79 11.81 21.75
CA ALA A 90 -27.40 12.20 21.98
C ALA A 90 -26.54 11.05 22.55
N THR A 91 -27.11 10.22 23.41
CA THR A 91 -26.41 9.07 24.00
C THR A 91 -26.10 8.02 22.93
N ALA A 92 -27.08 7.70 22.06
CA ALA A 92 -26.89 6.78 20.96
C ALA A 92 -25.86 7.32 19.96
N PHE A 93 -25.94 8.60 19.62
CA PHE A 93 -24.98 9.25 18.73
C PHE A 93 -23.55 9.15 19.30
N ALA A 94 -23.35 9.50 20.57
CA ALA A 94 -22.05 9.43 21.22
C ALA A 94 -21.50 8.01 21.26
N GLY A 95 -22.33 7.02 21.56
CA GLY A 95 -21.93 5.60 21.57
C GLY A 95 -21.50 5.10 20.21
N VAL A 96 -22.27 5.39 19.17
CA VAL A 96 -21.94 5.02 17.79
C VAL A 96 -20.69 5.74 17.30
N ALA A 97 -20.57 7.05 17.60
CA ALA A 97 -19.41 7.83 17.21
C ALA A 97 -18.12 7.27 17.84
N LEU A 98 -18.17 6.93 19.12
CA LEU A 98 -17.03 6.36 19.84
C LEU A 98 -16.66 4.98 19.27
N GLY A 99 -17.65 4.11 19.08
CA GLY A 99 -17.44 2.78 18.52
C GLY A 99 -16.91 2.81 17.08
N ALA A 100 -17.51 3.63 16.24
CA ALA A 100 -17.09 3.81 14.83
C ALA A 100 -15.67 4.39 14.75
N SER A 101 -15.33 5.37 15.58
CA SER A 101 -14.01 5.95 15.63
C SER A 101 -12.95 4.95 16.09
N THR A 102 -13.24 4.17 17.11
CA THR A 102 -12.35 3.11 17.60
C THR A 102 -12.12 2.05 16.52
N PHE A 103 -13.17 1.61 15.88
CA PHE A 103 -13.09 0.66 14.76
C PHE A 103 -12.26 1.23 13.61
N CYS A 104 -12.54 2.47 13.19
CA CYS A 104 -11.84 3.14 12.09
C CYS A 104 -10.34 3.24 12.37
N VAL A 105 -9.95 3.76 13.53
CA VAL A 105 -8.54 3.89 13.91
C VAL A 105 -7.85 2.53 13.96
N SER A 106 -8.53 1.52 14.50
CA SER A 106 -7.98 0.16 14.56
C SER A 106 -7.73 -0.42 13.17
N VAL A 107 -8.70 -0.30 12.27
CA VAL A 107 -8.57 -0.83 10.90
C VAL A 107 -7.49 -0.08 10.12
N ILE A 108 -7.46 1.25 10.22
CA ILE A 108 -6.43 2.07 9.56
C ILE A 108 -5.05 1.71 10.09
N GLY A 109 -4.88 1.60 11.40
CA GLY A 109 -3.61 1.24 12.02
C GLY A 109 -3.13 -0.16 11.60
N LEU A 110 -4.02 -1.15 11.64
CA LEU A 110 -3.69 -2.52 11.23
C LEU A 110 -3.39 -2.61 9.73
N SER A 111 -4.13 -1.90 8.89
CA SER A 111 -3.88 -1.87 7.45
C SER A 111 -2.55 -1.20 7.12
N TRP A 112 -2.16 -0.19 7.88
CA TRP A 112 -0.85 0.44 7.72
C TRP A 112 0.28 -0.50 8.12
N VAL A 113 0.17 -1.19 9.26
CA VAL A 113 1.16 -2.20 9.66
C VAL A 113 1.30 -3.28 8.59
N TRP A 114 0.19 -3.70 8.01
CA TRP A 114 0.19 -4.68 6.92
C TRP A 114 0.90 -4.15 5.66
N ILE A 115 0.68 -2.88 5.29
CA ILE A 115 1.40 -2.23 4.18
C ILE A 115 2.90 -2.21 4.45
N VAL A 116 3.30 -1.80 5.65
CA VAL A 116 4.72 -1.75 6.04
C VAL A 116 5.35 -3.13 5.92
N TYR A 117 4.67 -4.16 6.43
CA TYR A 117 5.12 -5.54 6.29
C TYR A 117 5.32 -5.94 4.83
N ARG A 118 4.33 -5.66 3.98
CA ARG A 118 4.39 -5.98 2.55
C ARG A 118 5.49 -5.22 1.84
N ALA A 119 5.67 -3.94 2.17
CA ALA A 119 6.72 -3.11 1.59
C ALA A 119 8.11 -3.60 2.01
N ILE A 120 8.32 -3.93 3.27
CA ILE A 120 9.58 -4.48 3.76
C ILE A 120 9.90 -5.81 3.09
N LYS A 121 8.91 -6.70 2.98
CA LYS A 121 9.09 -7.97 2.26
C LYS A 121 9.48 -7.74 0.79
N GLY A 122 8.84 -6.76 0.15
CA GLY A 122 9.18 -6.38 -1.23
C GLY A 122 10.60 -5.82 -1.35
N ILE A 123 11.00 -4.96 -0.43
CA ILE A 123 12.35 -4.37 -0.40
C ILE A 123 13.41 -5.46 -0.22
N ILE A 124 13.18 -6.40 0.68
CA ILE A 124 14.11 -7.51 0.90
C ILE A 124 14.28 -8.33 -0.39
N ARG A 125 13.18 -8.69 -1.04
CA ARG A 125 13.23 -9.43 -2.30
C ARG A 125 13.88 -8.62 -3.42
N LEU A 126 13.60 -7.33 -3.48
CA LEU A 126 14.23 -6.42 -4.45
C LEU A 126 15.75 -6.36 -4.22
N ASN A 127 16.17 -6.26 -2.96
CA ASN A 127 17.59 -6.22 -2.61
C ASN A 127 18.31 -7.51 -2.99
N ASP A 128 17.62 -8.66 -2.90
CA ASP A 128 18.15 -9.96 -3.30
C ASP A 128 18.00 -10.23 -4.81
N ASN A 129 17.54 -9.24 -5.59
CA ASN A 129 17.27 -9.36 -7.03
C ASN A 129 16.29 -10.50 -7.36
N GLN A 130 15.30 -10.71 -6.49
CA GLN A 130 14.30 -11.75 -6.64
C GLN A 130 12.93 -11.14 -6.98
N PRO A 131 12.13 -11.82 -7.83
CA PRO A 131 10.75 -11.39 -8.08
C PRO A 131 9.86 -11.69 -6.86
N MET A 132 8.70 -11.01 -6.78
CA MET A 132 7.69 -11.27 -5.75
C MET A 132 6.90 -12.54 -6.03
N TYR A 133 6.69 -12.86 -7.29
CA TYR A 133 5.99 -14.07 -7.76
C TYR A 133 6.94 -14.91 -8.59
N GLN A 134 6.90 -16.21 -8.37
CA GLN A 134 7.65 -17.19 -9.16
C GLN A 134 6.75 -17.80 -10.23
#